data_2ca38eeb7774b5462c224a9a785c48f1
#
_entry.id   2ca38eeb7774b5462c224a9a785c48f1
#
_cell.length_a   1.000
_cell.length_b   1.000
_cell.length_c   1.000
_cell.angle_alpha   90.00
_cell.angle_beta   90.00
_cell.angle_gamma   90.00
#
_symmetry.space_group_name_H-M   'P 1'
#
loop_
_entity.id
_entity.type
_entity.pdbx_description
1 polymer ?
#
loop_
_entity_poly.entity_id
_entity_poly.type
_entity_poly.pdbx_seq_one_letter_code
_entity_poly.pdbx_strand_id
1 'polypeptide(L)'
;VGVSGNANVGLPRRLRHISRGRLIVIGIVVVVLVGALSFVGVRLIADNHNATGPTTTQPPPAPENFAIPGCYNPSVPPVARPKRLNVLGCASVAVALQDMSWNSWGPQGADGTGTAVFKLCDPNCATGSQLTEPVAVHAWNPQPPRREAICRAGLEIYADMILAFPKDVPPPTVQKMNTQYNGAPAVHFANYASGDTRGTQFIGYTFCN
;
A
#
# COMPACT_ATOMS: atom_id res chain seq x y z
N VAL A 1 20.55 -36.61 51.43
CA VAL A 1 19.22 -36.62 52.02
C VAL A 1 18.25 -36.19 50.89
N GLY A 2 17.51 -37.23 50.43
CA GLY A 2 16.53 -37.10 49.37
C GLY A 2 15.21 -36.52 49.81
N VAL A 3 14.36 -36.14 48.91
CA VAL A 3 12.93 -36.47 48.85
C VAL A 3 12.40 -36.31 47.43
N SER A 4 11.92 -37.44 46.95
CA SER A 4 11.09 -37.64 45.75
C SER A 4 9.67 -37.09 46.01
N GLY A 5 9.06 -36.50 45.00
CA GLY A 5 7.65 -36.06 45.03
C GLY A 5 7.04 -36.15 43.64
N ASN A 6 6.57 -37.34 43.25
CA ASN A 6 5.64 -37.55 42.13
C ASN A 6 4.28 -36.99 42.48
N ALA A 7 3.75 -36.11 41.64
CA ALA A 7 2.32 -35.75 41.66
C ALA A 7 1.73 -36.00 40.25
N ASN A 8 1.10 -37.16 40.10
CA ASN A 8 0.16 -37.47 39.03
C ASN A 8 -1.10 -36.63 39.21
N VAL A 9 -1.36 -35.70 38.31
CA VAL A 9 -2.64 -35.01 38.19
C VAL A 9 -3.43 -35.62 37.03
N GLY A 10 -4.41 -36.45 37.37
CA GLY A 10 -5.36 -37.06 36.44
C GLY A 10 -6.30 -36.01 35.85
N LEU A 11 -6.38 -35.95 34.53
CA LEU A 11 -7.38 -35.18 33.78
C LEU A 11 -8.74 -35.93 33.80
N PRO A 12 -9.84 -35.29 34.15
CA PRO A 12 -11.17 -35.89 33.98
C PRO A 12 -11.60 -35.79 32.50
N ARG A 13 -11.69 -36.95 31.84
CA ARG A 13 -12.40 -37.10 30.57
C ARG A 13 -13.91 -36.90 30.81
N ARG A 14 -14.43 -35.72 30.55
CA ARG A 14 -15.87 -35.50 30.35
C ARG A 14 -16.22 -35.71 28.88
N LEU A 15 -16.57 -36.93 28.54
CA LEU A 15 -17.33 -37.23 27.32
C LEU A 15 -18.74 -36.64 27.49
N ARG A 16 -19.01 -35.50 26.84
CA ARG A 16 -20.38 -35.00 26.72
C ARG A 16 -21.11 -35.87 25.68
N HIS A 17 -22.04 -36.66 26.12
CA HIS A 17 -23.02 -37.34 25.30
C HIS A 17 -23.85 -36.29 24.54
N ILE A 18 -23.55 -36.07 23.27
CA ILE A 18 -24.40 -35.29 22.40
C ILE A 18 -25.58 -36.16 22.00
N SER A 19 -26.78 -35.78 22.50
CA SER A 19 -28.03 -36.49 22.25
C SER A 19 -28.27 -36.58 20.72
N ARG A 20 -28.58 -37.80 20.23
CA ARG A 20 -28.88 -38.06 18.82
C ARG A 20 -29.96 -37.15 18.23
N GLY A 21 -30.91 -36.68 19.08
CA GLY A 21 -31.94 -35.73 18.66
C GLY A 21 -31.40 -34.35 18.25
N ARG A 22 -30.30 -33.85 18.87
CA ARG A 22 -29.70 -32.55 18.48
C ARG A 22 -28.97 -32.59 17.14
N LEU A 23 -28.40 -33.72 16.77
CA LEU A 23 -27.75 -33.91 15.48
C LEU A 23 -28.75 -33.90 14.34
N ILE A 24 -29.95 -34.46 14.52
CA ILE A 24 -31.02 -34.46 13.51
C ILE A 24 -31.54 -33.05 13.29
N VAL A 25 -31.75 -32.26 14.36
CA VAL A 25 -32.24 -30.88 14.23
C VAL A 25 -31.23 -29.97 13.49
N ILE A 26 -29.93 -30.13 13.82
CA ILE A 26 -28.87 -29.36 13.12
C ILE A 26 -28.80 -29.73 11.64
N GLY A 27 -28.94 -31.02 11.31
CA GLY A 27 -28.97 -31.49 9.91
C GLY A 27 -30.11 -30.89 9.09
N ILE A 28 -31.31 -30.82 9.66
CA ILE A 28 -32.50 -30.25 8.98
C ILE A 28 -32.33 -28.75 8.77
N VAL A 29 -31.83 -28.00 9.75
CA VAL A 29 -31.60 -26.55 9.63
C VAL A 29 -30.57 -26.23 8.54
N VAL A 30 -29.49 -27.02 8.44
CA VAL A 30 -28.47 -26.83 7.39
C VAL A 30 -29.03 -27.07 5.99
N VAL A 31 -29.86 -28.12 5.82
CA VAL A 31 -30.47 -28.43 4.52
C VAL A 31 -31.47 -27.34 4.09
N VAL A 32 -32.24 -26.77 5.02
CA VAL A 32 -33.17 -25.66 4.72
C VAL A 32 -32.43 -24.39 4.36
N LEU A 33 -31.32 -24.07 5.06
CA LEU A 33 -30.53 -22.88 4.75
C LEU A 33 -29.82 -22.98 3.39
N VAL A 34 -29.29 -24.16 3.03
CA VAL A 34 -28.65 -24.37 1.73
C VAL A 34 -29.70 -24.32 0.62
N GLY A 35 -30.91 -24.87 0.82
CA GLY A 35 -32.00 -24.79 -0.11
C GLY A 35 -32.51 -23.36 -0.36
N ALA A 36 -32.61 -22.54 0.70
CA ALA A 36 -33.04 -21.15 0.61
C ALA A 36 -32.02 -20.27 -0.13
N LEU A 37 -30.72 -20.46 0.12
CA LEU A 37 -29.64 -19.73 -0.57
C LEU A 37 -29.59 -20.12 -2.07
N SER A 38 -29.83 -21.37 -2.42
CA SER A 38 -29.86 -21.81 -3.84
C SER A 38 -31.03 -21.19 -4.60
N PHE A 39 -32.20 -21.03 -3.96
CA PHE A 39 -33.40 -20.45 -4.63
C PHE A 39 -33.27 -18.94 -4.85
N VAL A 40 -32.60 -18.20 -3.92
CA VAL A 40 -32.33 -16.77 -4.09
C VAL A 40 -31.28 -16.53 -5.18
N GLY A 41 -30.25 -17.37 -5.26
CA GLY A 41 -29.22 -17.27 -6.30
C GLY A 41 -29.78 -17.47 -7.73
N VAL A 42 -30.72 -18.38 -7.93
CA VAL A 42 -31.33 -18.61 -9.24
C VAL A 42 -32.26 -17.47 -9.67
N ARG A 43 -32.94 -16.81 -8.72
CA ARG A 43 -33.80 -15.65 -9.04
C ARG A 43 -32.99 -14.43 -9.46
N LEU A 44 -31.83 -14.22 -8.86
CA LEU A 44 -30.94 -13.07 -9.20
C LEU A 44 -30.25 -13.25 -10.56
N ILE A 45 -30.12 -14.48 -11.08
CA ILE A 45 -29.53 -14.74 -12.40
C ILE A 45 -30.59 -14.64 -13.52
N ALA A 46 -31.89 -14.88 -13.22
CA ALA A 46 -32.96 -14.89 -14.23
C ALA A 46 -33.41 -13.47 -14.65
N ASP A 47 -33.21 -12.43 -13.82
CA ASP A 47 -33.67 -11.07 -14.14
C ASP A 47 -32.66 -10.22 -14.92
N ASN A 48 -31.50 -10.79 -15.31
CA ASN A 48 -30.42 -10.02 -15.93
C ASN A 48 -30.34 -10.17 -17.48
N HIS A 49 -31.39 -10.69 -18.14
CA HIS A 49 -31.31 -10.95 -19.58
C HIS A 49 -32.11 -10.00 -20.51
N ASN A 50 -32.63 -8.86 -20.01
CA ASN A 50 -33.31 -7.92 -20.90
C ASN A 50 -33.12 -6.45 -20.46
N ALA A 51 -31.88 -5.98 -20.31
CA ALA A 51 -31.61 -4.56 -20.28
C ALA A 51 -30.64 -4.18 -21.43
N THR A 52 -31.23 -4.14 -22.65
CA THR A 52 -30.64 -3.40 -23.76
C THR A 52 -30.92 -1.90 -23.49
N GLY A 53 -30.35 -1.39 -22.38
CA GLY A 53 -30.27 0.06 -22.15
C GLY A 53 -29.20 0.64 -23.08
N PRO A 54 -29.32 1.89 -23.51
CA PRO A 54 -28.29 2.53 -24.30
C PRO A 54 -26.97 2.46 -23.50
N THR A 55 -25.95 1.86 -24.10
CA THR A 55 -24.60 1.87 -23.57
C THR A 55 -24.19 3.33 -23.43
N THR A 56 -24.38 3.90 -22.24
CA THR A 56 -23.84 5.22 -21.93
C THR A 56 -22.33 5.02 -21.94
N THR A 57 -21.71 5.35 -23.06
CA THR A 57 -20.26 5.43 -23.18
C THR A 57 -19.82 6.48 -22.16
N GLN A 58 -19.44 6.03 -20.97
CA GLN A 58 -18.87 6.90 -19.94
C GLN A 58 -17.66 7.56 -20.58
N PRO A 59 -17.56 8.90 -20.59
CA PRO A 59 -16.37 9.57 -21.09
C PRO A 59 -15.14 8.95 -20.43
N PRO A 60 -14.03 8.78 -21.17
CA PRO A 60 -12.79 8.32 -20.56
C PRO A 60 -12.52 9.17 -19.32
N PRO A 61 -12.12 8.58 -18.19
CA PRO A 61 -11.79 9.36 -17.00
C PRO A 61 -10.79 10.42 -17.40
N ALA A 62 -11.06 11.66 -16.97
CA ALA A 62 -10.16 12.78 -17.23
C ALA A 62 -8.74 12.40 -16.77
N PRO A 63 -7.69 12.74 -17.52
CA PRO A 63 -6.34 12.38 -17.14
C PRO A 63 -6.07 12.91 -15.72
N GLU A 64 -5.72 12.02 -14.82
CA GLU A 64 -5.36 12.43 -13.46
C GLU A 64 -4.09 13.28 -13.52
N ASN A 65 -4.22 14.53 -13.13
CA ASN A 65 -3.15 15.52 -13.29
C ASN A 65 -2.17 15.55 -12.10
N PHE A 66 -2.22 14.57 -11.22
CA PHE A 66 -1.37 14.50 -10.03
C PHE A 66 -0.32 13.41 -10.18
N ALA A 67 0.88 13.67 -9.64
CA ALA A 67 1.96 12.68 -9.55
C ALA A 67 2.69 12.80 -8.21
N ILE A 68 3.22 11.67 -7.74
CA ILE A 68 4.14 11.67 -6.60
C ILE A 68 5.51 12.18 -7.07
N PRO A 69 6.28 12.85 -6.19
CA PRO A 69 7.66 13.19 -6.51
C PRO A 69 8.52 11.93 -6.71
N GLY A 70 9.39 11.95 -7.71
CA GLY A 70 10.22 10.80 -8.05
C GLY A 70 11.13 11.02 -9.24
N CYS A 71 11.80 9.96 -9.66
CA CYS A 71 12.76 9.97 -10.76
C CYS A 71 12.04 9.76 -12.09
N TYR A 72 11.58 10.83 -12.68
CA TYR A 72 10.93 10.83 -13.99
C TYR A 72 11.89 11.24 -15.12
N ASN A 73 11.68 10.69 -16.29
CA ASN A 73 12.39 11.01 -17.53
C ASN A 73 11.48 10.65 -18.72
N PRO A 74 11.89 10.88 -19.97
CA PRO A 74 11.05 10.56 -21.13
C PRO A 74 10.61 9.09 -21.25
N SER A 75 11.42 8.17 -20.74
CA SER A 75 11.09 6.73 -20.74
C SER A 75 10.24 6.32 -19.53
N VAL A 76 10.20 7.15 -18.50
CA VAL A 76 9.44 6.94 -17.27
C VAL A 76 8.68 8.24 -16.94
N PRO A 77 7.63 8.57 -17.69
CA PRO A 77 6.85 9.77 -17.45
C PRO A 77 6.03 9.68 -16.16
N PRO A 78 5.67 10.83 -15.56
CA PRO A 78 4.74 10.85 -14.44
C PRO A 78 3.40 10.23 -14.82
N VAL A 79 2.96 9.26 -14.01
CA VAL A 79 1.66 8.60 -14.13
C VAL A 79 0.93 8.67 -12.80
N ALA A 80 -0.39 8.64 -12.85
CA ALA A 80 -1.22 8.52 -11.66
C ALA A 80 -1.13 7.11 -11.09
N ARG A 81 -1.17 6.99 -9.77
CA ARG A 81 -1.18 5.70 -9.04
C ARG A 81 -0.10 4.72 -9.51
N PRO A 82 1.18 5.13 -9.58
CA PRO A 82 2.22 4.25 -10.08
C PRO A 82 2.36 3.02 -9.20
N LYS A 83 2.46 1.84 -9.80
CA LYS A 83 2.76 0.60 -9.08
C LYS A 83 4.22 0.48 -8.67
N ARG A 84 5.10 1.18 -9.40
CA ARG A 84 6.54 1.24 -9.14
C ARG A 84 7.05 2.63 -9.43
N LEU A 85 7.98 3.11 -8.61
CA LEU A 85 8.59 4.41 -8.78
C LEU A 85 9.95 4.47 -8.07
N ASN A 86 10.98 4.94 -8.75
CA ASN A 86 12.23 5.31 -8.12
C ASN A 86 12.07 6.70 -7.48
N VAL A 87 12.37 6.82 -6.19
CA VAL A 87 12.11 8.04 -5.40
C VAL A 87 13.39 8.84 -5.18
N LEU A 88 14.48 8.14 -4.87
CA LEU A 88 15.78 8.76 -4.57
C LEU A 88 16.89 8.10 -5.36
N GLY A 89 17.96 8.90 -5.60
CA GLY A 89 19.15 8.40 -6.28
C GLY A 89 18.83 7.95 -7.69
N CYS A 90 18.28 8.83 -8.53
CA CYS A 90 17.75 8.50 -9.86
C CYS A 90 18.74 7.73 -10.74
N ALA A 91 20.03 7.96 -10.61
CA ALA A 91 21.06 7.21 -11.35
C ALA A 91 21.40 5.84 -10.72
N SER A 92 21.32 5.71 -9.38
CA SER A 92 21.72 4.51 -8.63
C SER A 92 20.53 3.74 -8.03
N VAL A 93 19.32 4.30 -8.10
CA VAL A 93 18.09 3.78 -7.50
C VAL A 93 18.28 3.50 -6.00
N ALA A 94 18.60 4.57 -5.25
CA ALA A 94 18.86 4.44 -3.82
C ALA A 94 17.60 4.01 -3.04
N VAL A 95 16.44 4.58 -3.40
CA VAL A 95 15.14 4.20 -2.83
C VAL A 95 14.11 4.09 -3.95
N ALA A 96 13.38 2.98 -3.96
CA ALA A 96 12.25 2.74 -4.86
C ALA A 96 11.01 2.32 -4.08
N LEU A 97 9.84 2.60 -4.65
CA LEU A 97 8.55 2.04 -4.23
C LEU A 97 8.15 0.94 -5.21
N GLN A 98 7.62 -0.16 -4.71
CA GLN A 98 7.15 -1.30 -5.50
C GLN A 98 5.81 -1.81 -4.95
N ASP A 99 5.07 -2.48 -5.83
CA ASP A 99 3.80 -3.14 -5.52
C ASP A 99 2.79 -2.21 -4.81
N MET A 100 2.79 -0.94 -5.23
CA MET A 100 1.94 0.09 -4.63
C MET A 100 0.47 -0.13 -4.96
N SER A 101 -0.35 0.01 -3.92
CA SER A 101 -1.81 0.09 -3.98
C SER A 101 -2.25 1.41 -3.39
N TRP A 102 -3.05 2.19 -4.13
CA TRP A 102 -3.46 3.54 -3.77
C TRP A 102 -4.91 3.56 -3.32
N ASN A 103 -5.15 4.06 -2.10
CA ASN A 103 -6.47 4.18 -1.49
C ASN A 103 -7.13 5.53 -1.84
N SER A 104 -6.33 6.58 -1.93
CA SER A 104 -6.77 7.92 -2.35
C SER A 104 -5.81 8.50 -3.38
N TRP A 105 -6.31 9.45 -4.20
CA TRP A 105 -5.52 10.16 -5.21
C TRP A 105 -6.27 11.38 -5.70
N GLY A 106 -5.70 12.57 -5.60
CA GLY A 106 -6.36 13.79 -6.07
C GLY A 106 -5.80 15.06 -5.44
N PRO A 107 -6.54 16.18 -5.55
CA PRO A 107 -6.06 17.49 -5.10
C PRO A 107 -5.81 17.58 -3.58
N GLN A 108 -6.40 16.70 -2.80
CA GLN A 108 -6.21 16.65 -1.34
C GLN A 108 -4.99 15.83 -0.93
N GLY A 109 -4.43 15.05 -1.85
CA GLY A 109 -3.30 14.17 -1.61
C GLY A 109 -3.51 12.75 -2.13
N ALA A 110 -2.54 11.90 -1.84
CA ALA A 110 -2.54 10.49 -2.20
C ALA A 110 -2.09 9.65 -1.00
N ASP A 111 -2.83 8.57 -0.73
CA ASP A 111 -2.51 7.58 0.28
C ASP A 111 -2.40 6.21 -0.36
N GLY A 112 -1.38 5.46 0.04
CA GLY A 112 -1.17 4.11 -0.47
C GLY A 112 -0.28 3.28 0.42
N THR A 113 -0.20 2.00 0.11
CA THR A 113 0.68 1.04 0.78
C THR A 113 1.43 0.22 -0.26
N GLY A 114 2.57 -0.32 0.11
CA GLY A 114 3.39 -1.13 -0.77
C GLY A 114 4.69 -1.54 -0.10
N THR A 115 5.75 -1.65 -0.90
CA THR A 115 7.09 -2.02 -0.43
C THR A 115 8.09 -0.93 -0.80
N ALA A 116 8.83 -0.43 0.19
CA ALA A 116 10.02 0.39 -0.03
C ALA A 116 11.23 -0.53 -0.24
N VAL A 117 12.03 -0.23 -1.25
CA VAL A 117 13.25 -0.95 -1.58
C VAL A 117 14.43 0.00 -1.45
N PHE A 118 15.38 -0.37 -0.62
CA PHE A 118 16.61 0.38 -0.37
C PHE A 118 17.79 -0.35 -0.99
N LYS A 119 18.61 0.35 -1.73
CA LYS A 119 19.85 -0.19 -2.27
C LYS A 119 20.95 -0.08 -1.23
N LEU A 120 21.52 -1.21 -0.84
CA LEU A 120 22.67 -1.28 0.06
C LEU A 120 23.93 -1.28 -0.78
N CYS A 121 24.75 -0.24 -0.64
CA CYS A 121 25.96 -0.05 -1.45
C CYS A 121 27.22 -0.63 -0.76
N ASP A 122 27.13 -1.85 -0.24
CA ASP A 122 28.25 -2.55 0.37
C ASP A 122 28.55 -3.85 -0.42
N PRO A 123 29.74 -4.01 -0.98
CA PRO A 123 30.88 -3.08 -1.04
C PRO A 123 30.73 -1.91 -2.03
N ASN A 124 29.75 -1.97 -2.94
CA ASN A 124 29.42 -0.90 -3.87
C ASN A 124 27.97 -1.04 -4.38
N CYS A 125 27.41 0.02 -5.00
CA CYS A 125 26.01 0.00 -5.45
C CYS A 125 25.73 -0.95 -6.63
N ALA A 126 26.71 -1.36 -7.40
CA ALA A 126 26.51 -2.28 -8.53
C ALA A 126 26.27 -3.72 -8.04
N THR A 127 26.99 -4.16 -7.01
CA THR A 127 26.95 -5.53 -6.45
C THR A 127 26.26 -5.62 -5.09
N GLY A 128 25.86 -4.48 -4.51
CA GLY A 128 25.21 -4.44 -3.20
C GLY A 128 23.83 -5.08 -3.21
N SER A 129 23.41 -5.53 -2.03
CA SER A 129 22.10 -6.15 -1.79
C SER A 129 20.95 -5.12 -1.76
N GLN A 130 19.74 -5.60 -1.55
CA GLN A 130 18.57 -4.76 -1.33
C GLN A 130 17.94 -5.10 0.02
N LEU A 131 17.44 -4.08 0.71
CA LEU A 131 16.57 -4.20 1.86
C LEU A 131 15.16 -3.81 1.42
N THR A 132 14.16 -4.58 1.83
CA THR A 132 12.75 -4.33 1.49
C THR A 132 11.93 -4.24 2.75
N GLU A 133 11.12 -3.16 2.88
CA GLU A 133 10.26 -2.94 4.03
C GLU A 133 8.85 -2.58 3.58
N PRO A 134 7.81 -3.11 4.26
CA PRO A 134 6.44 -2.63 4.05
C PRO A 134 6.32 -1.16 4.39
N VAL A 135 5.66 -0.39 3.51
CA VAL A 135 5.56 1.06 3.64
C VAL A 135 4.12 1.54 3.45
N ALA A 136 3.74 2.55 4.24
CA ALA A 136 2.60 3.41 3.96
C ALA A 136 3.12 4.75 3.42
N VAL A 137 2.49 5.20 2.34
CA VAL A 137 2.85 6.45 1.66
C VAL A 137 1.70 7.44 1.84
N HIS A 138 2.04 8.67 2.24
CA HIS A 138 1.15 9.82 2.22
C HIS A 138 1.83 10.96 1.49
N ALA A 139 1.21 11.48 0.43
CA ALA A 139 1.72 12.58 -0.36
C ALA A 139 0.67 13.68 -0.46
N TRP A 140 1.10 14.94 -0.32
CA TRP A 140 0.19 16.10 -0.31
C TRP A 140 0.84 17.36 -0.86
N ASN A 141 0.14 18.50 -0.78
CA ASN A 141 0.62 19.80 -1.21
C ASN A 141 1.00 19.80 -2.71
N PRO A 142 0.02 19.57 -3.62
CA PRO A 142 0.30 19.55 -5.05
C PRO A 142 0.77 20.94 -5.53
N GLN A 143 1.83 20.95 -6.33
CA GLN A 143 2.47 22.13 -6.88
C GLN A 143 2.77 21.93 -8.36
N PRO A 144 2.76 22.99 -9.17
CA PRO A 144 3.24 22.90 -10.53
C PRO A 144 4.68 22.38 -10.58
N PRO A 145 5.08 21.62 -11.61
CA PRO A 145 6.48 21.27 -11.84
C PRO A 145 7.35 22.50 -11.92
N ARG A 146 8.63 22.35 -11.65
CA ARG A 146 9.59 23.44 -11.82
C ARG A 146 9.60 23.92 -13.27
N ARG A 147 9.93 25.20 -13.46
CA ARG A 147 9.96 25.82 -14.79
C ARG A 147 10.92 25.13 -15.75
N GLU A 148 11.99 24.53 -15.22
CA GLU A 148 13.01 23.81 -15.99
C GLU A 148 12.55 22.40 -16.40
N ALA A 149 11.52 21.87 -15.77
CA ALA A 149 10.99 20.55 -16.07
C ALA A 149 9.98 20.64 -17.21
N ILE A 150 10.25 19.95 -18.31
CA ILE A 150 9.34 19.88 -19.48
C ILE A 150 8.29 18.80 -19.20
N CYS A 151 7.28 19.15 -18.47
CA CYS A 151 6.18 18.26 -18.10
C CYS A 151 4.94 18.56 -18.94
N ARG A 152 4.01 17.60 -19.01
CA ARG A 152 2.71 17.82 -19.64
C ARG A 152 1.96 18.97 -18.97
N ALA A 153 1.21 19.74 -19.76
CA ALA A 153 0.41 20.84 -19.24
C ALA A 153 -0.60 20.37 -18.18
N GLY A 154 -0.76 21.14 -17.11
CA GLY A 154 -1.71 20.88 -16.03
C GLY A 154 -1.26 19.77 -15.07
N LEU A 155 -0.04 19.23 -15.19
CA LEU A 155 0.50 18.31 -14.20
C LEU A 155 0.83 19.06 -12.91
N GLU A 156 0.42 18.48 -11.78
CA GLU A 156 0.82 18.90 -10.43
C GLU A 156 1.56 17.75 -9.75
N ILE A 157 2.60 18.08 -9.01
CA ILE A 157 3.42 17.11 -8.27
C ILE A 157 3.26 17.41 -6.78
N TYR A 158 2.93 16.39 -5.99
CA TYR A 158 2.88 16.56 -4.55
C TYR A 158 4.26 17.01 -4.04
N ALA A 159 4.31 18.17 -3.38
CA ALA A 159 5.58 18.73 -2.90
C ALA A 159 6.10 18.04 -1.65
N ASP A 160 5.24 17.37 -0.93
CA ASP A 160 5.54 16.67 0.31
C ASP A 160 5.15 15.20 0.22
N MET A 161 5.97 14.33 0.80
CA MET A 161 5.69 12.89 0.88
C MET A 161 6.25 12.29 2.16
N ILE A 162 5.47 11.47 2.82
CA ILE A 162 5.89 10.63 3.95
C ILE A 162 5.98 9.18 3.49
N LEU A 163 7.06 8.51 3.89
CA LEU A 163 7.19 7.06 3.91
C LEU A 163 7.18 6.61 5.37
N ALA A 164 6.12 5.95 5.80
CA ALA A 164 5.97 5.42 7.16
C ALA A 164 6.16 3.90 7.16
N PHE A 165 6.82 3.39 8.20
CA PHE A 165 7.20 1.99 8.35
C PHE A 165 6.44 1.36 9.53
N PRO A 166 5.25 0.78 9.27
CA PRO A 166 4.37 0.29 10.33
C PRO A 166 4.79 -1.05 10.93
N LYS A 167 5.73 -1.76 10.31
CA LYS A 167 6.24 -3.06 10.77
C LYS A 167 7.72 -2.93 11.13
N ASP A 168 8.58 -3.09 10.15
CA ASP A 168 10.03 -3.07 10.33
C ASP A 168 10.59 -1.74 9.83
N VAL A 169 11.48 -1.16 10.63
CA VAL A 169 12.09 0.14 10.34
C VAL A 169 13.47 -0.09 9.74
N PRO A 170 13.78 0.48 8.56
CA PRO A 170 15.11 0.35 7.99
C PRO A 170 16.17 0.89 8.97
N PRO A 171 17.36 0.27 9.00
CA PRO A 171 18.46 0.74 9.85
C PRO A 171 18.79 2.23 9.59
N PRO A 172 19.15 3.01 10.61
CA PRO A 172 19.46 4.45 10.44
C PRO A 172 20.60 4.73 9.46
N THR A 173 21.48 3.75 9.20
CA THR A 173 22.54 3.81 8.18
C THR A 173 21.99 3.72 6.75
N VAL A 174 20.80 3.17 6.58
CA VAL A 174 20.11 3.04 5.29
C VAL A 174 19.15 4.22 5.10
N GLN A 175 18.28 4.44 6.08
CA GLN A 175 17.30 5.52 6.06
C GLN A 175 17.06 6.05 7.48
N LYS A 176 17.38 7.32 7.71
CA LYS A 176 17.10 7.97 8.99
C LYS A 176 15.66 8.48 9.05
N MET A 177 14.94 8.07 10.08
CA MET A 177 13.60 8.61 10.38
C MET A 177 13.72 10.04 10.92
N ASN A 178 12.83 10.93 10.51
CA ASN A 178 12.79 12.33 10.95
C ASN A 178 11.39 12.76 11.43
N THR A 179 10.41 11.88 11.37
CA THR A 179 9.04 12.15 11.80
C THR A 179 8.32 10.86 12.22
N GLN A 180 7.03 10.98 12.53
CA GLN A 180 6.09 9.88 12.73
C GLN A 180 4.82 10.13 11.92
N TYR A 181 4.18 9.07 11.45
CA TYR A 181 2.90 9.12 10.77
C TYR A 181 2.01 7.98 11.24
N ASN A 182 0.81 8.31 11.74
CA ASN A 182 -0.13 7.35 12.33
C ASN A 182 0.52 6.43 13.38
N GLY A 183 1.42 6.98 14.21
CA GLY A 183 2.14 6.24 15.26
C GLY A 183 3.31 5.39 14.77
N ALA A 184 3.56 5.30 13.47
CA ALA A 184 4.70 4.59 12.91
C ALA A 184 5.90 5.53 12.69
N PRO A 185 7.15 5.07 12.88
CA PRO A 185 8.34 5.79 12.46
C PRO A 185 8.28 6.11 10.96
N ALA A 186 8.67 7.32 10.59
CA ALA A 186 8.51 7.78 9.22
C ALA A 186 9.63 8.71 8.78
N VAL A 187 9.79 8.85 7.48
CA VAL A 187 10.62 9.87 6.87
C VAL A 187 9.74 10.81 6.04
N HIS A 188 9.89 12.10 6.29
CA HIS A 188 9.29 13.15 5.48
C HIS A 188 10.29 13.62 4.43
N PHE A 189 9.86 13.58 3.19
CA PHE A 189 10.56 14.13 2.04
C PHE A 189 9.82 15.35 1.53
N ALA A 190 10.55 16.42 1.22
CA ALA A 190 10.00 17.56 0.51
C ALA A 190 10.57 17.63 -0.91
N ASN A 191 9.72 18.01 -1.85
CA ASN A 191 10.15 18.40 -3.16
C ASN A 191 10.62 19.85 -3.09
N TYR A 192 11.88 20.05 -3.06
CA TYR A 192 12.74 21.26 -3.14
C TYR A 192 12.11 22.68 -3.24
N ALA A 193 10.83 22.89 -3.18
CA ALA A 193 10.19 24.19 -3.43
C ALA A 193 10.03 25.09 -2.20
N SER A 194 10.12 24.55 -0.98
CA SER A 194 9.99 25.36 0.24
C SER A 194 11.35 25.70 0.84
N GLY A 195 11.60 26.97 1.11
CA GLY A 195 12.87 27.47 1.65
C GLY A 195 13.20 27.03 3.10
N ASP A 196 12.31 26.34 3.81
CA ASP A 196 12.58 25.78 5.13
C ASP A 196 12.85 24.26 5.02
N THR A 197 14.13 23.93 5.03
CA THR A 197 14.63 22.57 4.80
C THR A 197 15.04 21.84 6.07
N ARG A 198 14.74 22.39 7.25
CA ARG A 198 15.16 21.84 8.53
C ARG A 198 14.47 20.50 8.83
N GLY A 199 15.27 19.45 8.90
CA GLY A 199 14.80 18.10 9.23
C GLY A 199 14.12 17.33 8.09
N THR A 200 13.97 17.94 6.92
CA THR A 200 13.31 17.34 5.75
C THR A 200 14.37 16.78 4.80
N GLN A 201 14.15 15.59 4.28
CA GLN A 201 14.97 15.03 3.22
C GLN A 201 14.39 15.44 1.86
N PHE A 202 15.25 15.61 0.85
CA PHE A 202 14.80 16.02 -0.49
C PHE A 202 14.62 14.81 -1.39
N ILE A 203 13.55 14.83 -2.13
CA ILE A 203 13.34 13.92 -3.24
C ILE A 203 13.99 14.53 -4.48
N GLY A 204 14.69 13.69 -5.23
CA GLY A 204 15.44 14.09 -6.41
C GLY A 204 14.59 14.78 -7.48
N TYR A 205 15.27 15.35 -8.46
CA TYR A 205 14.66 16.14 -9.53
C TYR A 205 13.63 15.34 -10.30
N THR A 206 12.43 15.92 -10.42
CA THR A 206 11.43 15.48 -11.38
C THR A 206 11.73 16.16 -12.72
N PHE A 207 12.37 15.44 -13.62
CA PHE A 207 12.48 15.83 -15.02
C PHE A 207 11.42 15.07 -15.80
N CYS A 208 10.48 15.77 -16.40
CA CYS A 208 9.45 15.14 -17.23
C CYS A 208 9.91 14.95 -18.70
N ASN A 209 11.07 15.46 -19.07
CA ASN A 209 11.68 15.39 -20.39
C ASN A 209 12.67 14.25 -20.54
#